data_7c3f33a95c8d172267f65304400d4115
#
_entry.id   7c3f33a95c8d172267f65304400d4115
#
_cell.length_a   1.000
_cell.length_b   1.000
_cell.length_c   1.000
_cell.angle_alpha   90.00
_cell.angle_beta   90.00
_cell.angle_gamma   90.00
#
_symmetry.space_group_name_H-M   'P 1'
#
loop_
_entity.id
_entity.type
_entity.pdbx_description
1 polymer ?
#
loop_
_entity_poly.entity_id
_entity_poly.type
_entity_poly.pdbx_seq_one_letter_code
_entity_poly.pdbx_strand_id
1 'polypeptide(L)'
;MNKRFDMELFLSGVLTGSHATRQRHLRQAKSIQAEIAERWYLKTPWEWRRKHLAWFLDHHLAKRRAATRYYYVLTVRLLARRLEKTWVFNL
;
A
#
# COMPACT_ATOMS: atom_id res chain seq x y z
N MET A 1 10.27 6.46 23.63
CA MET A 1 10.80 5.48 22.68
C MET A 1 9.96 5.44 21.42
N ASN A 2 10.58 5.65 20.26
CA ASN A 2 9.84 5.69 19.00
C ASN A 2 9.58 4.27 18.51
N LYS A 3 8.31 3.92 18.43
CA LYS A 3 7.93 2.66 17.81
C LYS A 3 7.81 2.88 16.30
N ARG A 4 8.49 2.03 15.55
CA ARG A 4 8.32 2.03 14.10
C ARG A 4 6.92 1.54 13.77
N PHE A 5 6.34 2.08 12.71
CA PHE A 5 5.07 1.60 12.23
C PHE A 5 5.21 0.14 11.78
N ASP A 6 4.28 -0.71 12.22
CA ASP A 6 4.27 -2.14 11.91
C ASP A 6 3.20 -2.42 10.86
N MET A 7 3.61 -2.55 9.61
CA MET A 7 2.70 -2.80 8.49
C MET A 7 2.02 -4.16 8.61
N GLU A 8 2.72 -5.16 9.13
CA GLU A 8 2.13 -6.50 9.30
C GLU A 8 0.97 -6.47 10.28
N LEU A 9 1.15 -5.82 11.40
CA LEU A 9 0.10 -5.65 12.39
C LEU A 9 -1.05 -4.82 11.82
N PHE A 10 -0.72 -3.74 11.13
CA PHE A 10 -1.72 -2.86 10.52
C PHE A 10 -2.65 -3.62 9.57
N LEU A 11 -2.09 -4.52 8.75
CA LEU A 11 -2.86 -5.27 7.75
C LEU A 11 -3.43 -6.58 8.26
N SER A 12 -3.12 -6.99 9.49
CA SER A 12 -3.47 -8.32 9.99
C SER A 12 -4.97 -8.62 9.91
N GLY A 13 -5.82 -7.62 10.05
CA GLY A 13 -7.27 -7.79 10.02
C GLY A 13 -7.86 -7.90 8.62
N VAL A 14 -7.10 -7.57 7.58
CA VAL A 14 -7.62 -7.59 6.21
C VAL A 14 -6.84 -8.52 5.27
N LEU A 15 -5.69 -9.04 5.71
CA LEU A 15 -4.92 -9.99 4.89
C LEU A 15 -5.66 -11.33 4.80
N THR A 16 -5.86 -11.81 3.58
CA THR A 16 -6.52 -13.09 3.32
C THR A 16 -5.76 -13.83 2.23
N GLY A 17 -6.14 -15.11 2.04
CA GLY A 17 -5.53 -15.94 1.02
C GLY A 17 -4.39 -16.78 1.54
N SER A 18 -3.61 -17.35 0.63
CA SER A 18 -2.48 -18.21 0.96
C SER A 18 -1.37 -17.41 1.66
N HIS A 19 -0.46 -18.14 2.30
CA HIS A 19 0.72 -17.51 2.90
C HIS A 19 1.49 -16.68 1.88
N ALA A 20 1.72 -17.22 0.68
CA ALA A 20 2.45 -16.52 -0.37
C ALA A 20 1.75 -15.22 -0.79
N THR A 21 0.42 -15.26 -0.92
CA THR A 21 -0.37 -14.08 -1.27
C THR A 21 -0.27 -13.01 -0.17
N ARG A 22 -0.39 -13.43 1.08
CA ARG A 22 -0.29 -12.48 2.20
C ARG A 22 1.10 -11.86 2.27
N GLN A 23 2.14 -12.64 2.06
CA GLN A 23 3.51 -12.14 2.06
C GLN A 23 3.75 -11.15 0.91
N ARG A 24 3.17 -11.41 -0.26
CA ARG A 24 3.28 -10.48 -1.39
C ARG A 24 2.64 -9.13 -1.05
N HIS A 25 1.41 -9.15 -0.51
CA HIS A 25 0.74 -7.91 -0.11
C HIS A 25 1.54 -7.15 0.93
N LEU A 26 2.08 -7.84 1.91
CA LEU A 26 2.84 -7.21 2.96
C LEU A 26 4.11 -6.55 2.41
N ARG A 27 4.84 -7.25 1.54
CA ARG A 27 6.04 -6.73 0.91
C ARG A 27 5.72 -5.49 0.06
N GLN A 28 4.63 -5.55 -0.71
CA GLN A 28 4.22 -4.44 -1.55
C GLN A 28 3.76 -3.25 -0.72
N ALA A 29 3.02 -3.51 0.35
CA ALA A 29 2.56 -2.45 1.26
C ALA A 29 3.75 -1.74 1.91
N LYS A 30 4.78 -2.47 2.31
CA LYS A 30 5.99 -1.88 2.86
C LYS A 30 6.72 -1.01 1.83
N SER A 31 6.74 -1.45 0.58
CA SER A 31 7.33 -0.67 -0.51
C SER A 31 6.57 0.64 -0.73
N ILE A 32 5.24 0.59 -0.73
CA ILE A 32 4.39 1.77 -0.86
C ILE A 32 4.67 2.74 0.30
N GLN A 33 4.72 2.23 1.52
CA GLN A 33 5.01 3.04 2.70
C GLN A 33 6.37 3.75 2.56
N ALA A 34 7.39 3.02 2.16
CA ALA A 34 8.72 3.58 2.02
C ALA A 34 8.76 4.71 0.99
N GLU A 35 8.11 4.52 -0.16
CA GLU A 35 8.09 5.52 -1.23
C GLU A 35 7.32 6.78 -0.83
N ILE A 36 6.17 6.61 -0.17
CA ILE A 36 5.38 7.75 0.28
C ILE A 36 6.11 8.49 1.40
N ALA A 37 6.74 7.75 2.31
CA ALA A 37 7.50 8.36 3.40
C ALA A 37 8.65 9.21 2.84
N GLU A 38 9.33 8.72 1.82
CA GLU A 38 10.43 9.45 1.19
C GLU A 38 9.95 10.72 0.49
N ARG A 39 8.79 10.65 -0.19
CA ARG A 39 8.26 11.77 -0.98
C ARG A 39 7.59 12.85 -0.13
N TRP A 40 6.85 12.45 0.91
CA TRP A 40 6.02 13.39 1.69
C TRP A 40 6.35 13.41 3.18
N TYR A 41 7.31 12.59 3.62
CA TYR A 41 7.68 12.51 5.04
C TYR A 41 6.53 12.03 5.94
N LEU A 42 5.59 11.27 5.37
CA LEU A 42 4.49 10.68 6.11
C LEU A 42 4.93 9.35 6.72
N LYS A 43 4.85 9.24 8.03
CA LYS A 43 5.42 8.10 8.74
C LYS A 43 4.50 6.89 8.79
N THR A 44 3.19 7.08 8.70
CA THR A 44 2.24 5.99 8.79
C THR A 44 1.12 6.14 7.78
N PRO A 45 0.46 5.03 7.39
CA PRO A 45 -0.70 5.09 6.51
C PRO A 45 -1.88 5.91 7.05
N TRP A 46 -1.94 6.11 8.35
CA TRP A 46 -3.02 6.92 8.95
C TRP A 46 -3.01 8.36 8.44
N GLU A 47 -1.86 8.84 7.96
CA GLU A 47 -1.70 10.20 7.44
C GLU A 47 -1.96 10.28 5.93
N TRP A 48 -2.16 9.14 5.26
CA TRP A 48 -2.31 9.12 3.81
C TRP A 48 -3.65 9.68 3.38
N ARG A 49 -3.62 10.28 2.18
CA ARG A 49 -4.80 10.68 1.43
C ARG A 49 -4.79 9.95 0.10
N ARG A 50 -5.92 9.98 -0.60
CA ARG A 50 -6.02 9.32 -1.89
C ARG A 50 -4.89 9.74 -2.85
N LYS A 51 -4.53 11.01 -2.84
CA LYS A 51 -3.49 11.54 -3.74
C LYS A 51 -2.14 10.83 -3.56
N HIS A 52 -1.81 10.40 -2.36
CA HIS A 52 -0.55 9.73 -2.10
C HIS A 52 -0.49 8.36 -2.78
N LEU A 53 -1.56 7.61 -2.67
CA LEU A 53 -1.65 6.29 -3.31
C LEU A 53 -1.78 6.43 -4.82
N ALA A 54 -2.54 7.43 -5.29
CA ALA A 54 -2.65 7.69 -6.72
C ALA A 54 -1.29 8.07 -7.32
N TRP A 55 -0.52 8.89 -6.61
CA TRP A 55 0.83 9.23 -7.06
C TRP A 55 1.71 7.98 -7.17
N PHE A 56 1.65 7.11 -6.18
CA PHE A 56 2.44 5.88 -6.21
C PHE A 56 2.09 5.05 -7.46
N LEU A 57 0.80 4.87 -7.72
CA LEU A 57 0.37 4.08 -8.87
C LEU A 57 0.75 4.73 -10.19
N ASP A 58 0.62 6.06 -10.29
CA ASP A 58 0.85 6.77 -11.55
C ASP A 58 2.34 6.94 -11.87
N HIS A 59 3.17 7.17 -10.86
CA HIS A 59 4.57 7.53 -11.08
C HIS A 59 5.52 6.36 -10.84
N HIS A 60 5.33 5.63 -9.75
CA HIS A 60 6.25 4.58 -9.39
C HIS A 60 6.08 3.33 -10.26
N LEU A 61 4.86 3.06 -10.69
CA LEU A 61 4.54 1.85 -11.44
C LEU A 61 4.44 2.08 -12.95
N ALA A 62 4.70 3.29 -13.44
CA ALA A 62 4.48 3.64 -14.85
C ALA A 62 5.25 2.72 -15.81
N LYS A 63 6.44 2.26 -15.43
CA LYS A 63 7.30 1.42 -16.27
C LYS A 63 7.23 -0.06 -15.91
N ARG A 64 6.34 -0.43 -15.00
CA ARG A 64 6.21 -1.82 -14.60
C ARG A 64 5.29 -2.59 -15.54
N ARG A 65 5.45 -3.91 -15.55
CA ARG A 65 4.56 -4.79 -16.33
C ARG A 65 3.13 -4.68 -15.82
N ALA A 66 2.17 -4.93 -16.72
CA ALA A 66 0.75 -4.87 -16.38
C ALA A 66 0.40 -5.78 -15.20
N ALA A 67 0.97 -6.99 -15.14
CA ALA A 67 0.72 -7.90 -14.03
C ALA A 67 1.20 -7.33 -12.72
N THR A 68 2.40 -6.72 -12.68
CA THR A 68 2.94 -6.11 -11.47
C THR A 68 2.05 -4.96 -11.01
N ARG A 69 1.63 -4.09 -11.95
CA ARG A 69 0.72 -2.98 -11.62
C ARG A 69 -0.59 -3.50 -11.06
N TYR A 70 -1.14 -4.54 -11.66
CA TYR A 70 -2.39 -5.14 -11.18
C TYR A 70 -2.28 -5.58 -9.72
N TYR A 71 -1.20 -6.29 -9.37
CA TYR A 71 -1.01 -6.75 -8.00
C TYR A 71 -0.82 -5.61 -7.01
N TYR A 72 -0.14 -4.53 -7.43
CA TYR A 72 -0.01 -3.35 -6.58
C TYR A 72 -1.35 -2.64 -6.38
N VAL A 73 -2.20 -2.60 -7.40
CA VAL A 73 -3.55 -2.03 -7.25
C VAL A 73 -4.35 -2.82 -6.22
N LEU A 74 -4.23 -4.14 -6.23
CA LEU A 74 -4.91 -4.97 -5.22
C LEU A 74 -4.40 -4.63 -3.82
N THR A 75 -3.10 -4.42 -3.66
CA THR A 75 -2.53 -4.05 -2.37
C THR A 75 -2.99 -2.66 -1.94
N VAL A 76 -3.04 -1.70 -2.87
CA VAL A 76 -3.55 -0.35 -2.58
C VAL A 76 -5.00 -0.41 -2.13
N ARG A 77 -5.84 -1.23 -2.78
CA ARG A 77 -7.23 -1.40 -2.37
C ARG A 77 -7.33 -1.99 -0.96
N LEU A 78 -6.44 -2.92 -0.64
CA LEU A 78 -6.39 -3.52 0.68
C LEU A 78 -6.05 -2.48 1.74
N LEU A 79 -5.07 -1.62 1.45
CA LEU A 79 -4.68 -0.52 2.34
C LEU A 79 -5.83 0.46 2.55
N ALA A 80 -6.52 0.85 1.47
CA ALA A 80 -7.68 1.74 1.57
C ALA A 80 -8.77 1.12 2.43
N ARG A 81 -9.02 -0.18 2.24
CA ARG A 81 -10.00 -0.91 3.04
C ARG A 81 -9.64 -0.92 4.51
N ARG A 82 -8.37 -1.14 4.83
CA ARG A 82 -7.91 -1.11 6.23
C ARG A 82 -8.09 0.27 6.84
N LEU A 83 -7.89 1.34 6.04
CA LEU A 83 -8.08 2.71 6.48
C LEU A 83 -9.57 3.11 6.52
N GLU A 84 -10.45 2.21 6.12
CA GLU A 84 -11.91 2.44 6.03
C GLU A 84 -12.25 3.59 5.09
N LYS A 85 -11.50 3.67 3.98
CA LYS A 85 -11.72 4.67 2.94
C LYS A 85 -12.37 4.04 1.71
N THR A 86 -13.21 4.81 1.03
CA THR A 86 -13.90 4.36 -0.18
C THR A 86 -13.20 4.82 -1.45
N TRP A 87 -11.93 5.08 -1.36
CA TRP A 87 -11.14 5.53 -2.52
C TRP A 87 -11.16 4.48 -3.63
N VAL A 88 -11.34 4.95 -4.88
CA VAL A 88 -11.33 4.11 -6.07
C VAL A 88 -10.07 4.43 -6.88
N PHE A 89 -9.41 3.37 -7.32
CA PHE A 89 -8.21 3.48 -8.13
C PHE A 89 -8.42 2.69 -9.42
N ASN A 90 -8.21 3.33 -10.55
CA ASN A 90 -8.30 2.70 -11.87
C ASN A 90 -6.92 2.18 -12.28
N LEU A 91 -6.93 1.08 -13.03
CA LEU A 91 -5.70 0.54 -13.60
C LEU A 91 -5.23 1.36 -14.80
#